data_6664d23a7603591c59d7bd197ec8e8bb
#
_entry.id   6664d23a7603591c59d7bd197ec8e8bb
#
_cell.length_a   1.000
_cell.length_b   1.000
_cell.length_c   1.000
_cell.angle_alpha   90.00
_cell.angle_beta   90.00
_cell.angle_gamma   90.00
#
_symmetry.space_group_name_H-M   'P 1'
#
loop_
_entity.id
_entity.type
_entity.pdbx_description
1 polymer ?
#
loop_
_entity_poly.entity_id
_entity_poly.type
_entity_poly.pdbx_seq_one_letter_code
_entity_poly.pdbx_strand_id
1 'polypeptide(L)'
;PYFATHNAHTIAGIMDLYKGREDQFEFQRIFGMGDLTYRNAKKVYKDFPLTRVYAPVGSKKELLPYLVRRLLENGANSSFVNKYLSKEIPVSDVVKNPIETASKNLEKRNFLKIVPRPMDIFSNRDNSKGFDFGDLEDIKELENNMKDLHNNEFKACSIIDGLDIPEEYEIKKTPFDNKREIGKVSYISTNKLKSLDLYSSDSSWLELNLSKKIKILNKVAIEIQNNRDKFFYLLANEAGKTLKDCDAEVRESIDFINYYCQQAEEIFTKRELEGPTGEKNYLLHAPKGNFLCISPWNFPMAIFIGQIS
;
A
#
# COMPACT_ATOMS: atom_id res chain seq x y z
N PRO A 1 -20.19 29.25 -12.34
CA PRO A 1 -19.81 27.86 -12.02
C PRO A 1 -20.91 26.87 -12.34
N TYR A 2 -20.56 25.57 -12.46
CA TYR A 2 -21.47 24.46 -12.72
C TYR A 2 -21.38 23.48 -11.56
N PHE A 3 -22.50 23.15 -10.93
CA PHE A 3 -22.55 22.25 -9.80
C PHE A 3 -23.31 20.97 -10.14
N ALA A 4 -22.60 19.89 -10.35
CA ALA A 4 -23.16 18.57 -10.62
C ALA A 4 -23.38 17.80 -9.31
N THR A 5 -24.64 17.65 -8.88
CA THR A 5 -24.95 16.95 -7.63
C THR A 5 -26.37 16.36 -7.65
N HIS A 6 -26.56 15.27 -6.90
CA HIS A 6 -27.90 14.68 -6.62
C HIS A 6 -28.20 14.70 -5.11
N ASN A 7 -27.36 15.36 -4.31
CA ASN A 7 -27.51 15.45 -2.86
C ASN A 7 -28.24 16.73 -2.47
N ALA A 8 -29.40 16.60 -1.83
CA ALA A 8 -30.22 17.73 -1.42
C ALA A 8 -29.52 18.65 -0.43
N HIS A 9 -28.68 18.12 0.47
CA HIS A 9 -27.89 18.94 1.40
C HIS A 9 -26.87 19.82 0.65
N THR A 10 -26.20 19.26 -0.35
CA THR A 10 -25.28 20.02 -1.21
C THR A 10 -26.02 21.11 -1.99
N ILE A 11 -27.21 20.81 -2.55
CA ILE A 11 -28.05 21.79 -3.24
C ILE A 11 -28.41 22.94 -2.27
N ALA A 12 -28.86 22.63 -1.05
CA ALA A 12 -29.22 23.63 -0.07
C ALA A 12 -28.02 24.49 0.34
N GLY A 13 -26.86 23.89 0.58
CA GLY A 13 -25.63 24.62 0.91
C GLY A 13 -25.18 25.56 -0.21
N ILE A 14 -25.26 25.14 -1.48
CA ILE A 14 -24.94 25.98 -2.64
C ILE A 14 -25.93 27.15 -2.74
N MET A 15 -27.23 26.89 -2.59
CA MET A 15 -28.26 27.92 -2.61
C MET A 15 -28.07 28.95 -1.52
N ASP A 16 -27.62 28.55 -0.33
CA ASP A 16 -27.31 29.47 0.76
C ASP A 16 -26.05 30.30 0.49
N LEU A 17 -24.97 29.68 0.02
CA LEU A 17 -23.70 30.36 -0.32
C LEU A 17 -23.85 31.37 -1.47
N TYR A 18 -24.70 31.09 -2.44
CA TYR A 18 -24.92 31.93 -3.63
C TYR A 18 -26.24 32.74 -3.59
N LYS A 19 -26.81 32.87 -2.42
CA LYS A 19 -28.05 33.64 -2.23
C LYS A 19 -27.92 35.05 -2.81
N GLY A 20 -28.87 35.45 -3.69
CA GLY A 20 -28.86 36.69 -4.42
C GLY A 20 -27.95 36.74 -5.65
N ARG A 21 -27.40 35.58 -6.07
CA ARG A 21 -26.52 35.40 -7.25
C ARG A 21 -26.92 34.17 -8.05
N GLU A 22 -28.17 33.81 -8.06
CA GLU A 22 -28.75 32.60 -8.65
C GLU A 22 -28.58 32.57 -10.18
N ASP A 23 -28.36 33.71 -10.81
CA ASP A 23 -28.04 33.87 -12.23
C ASP A 23 -26.58 33.57 -12.60
N GLN A 24 -25.69 33.48 -11.60
CA GLN A 24 -24.26 33.31 -11.82
C GLN A 24 -23.78 31.84 -11.85
N PHE A 25 -24.67 30.88 -11.65
CA PHE A 25 -24.37 29.47 -11.67
C PHE A 25 -25.52 28.61 -12.20
N GLU A 26 -25.21 27.39 -12.53
CA GLU A 26 -26.21 26.39 -12.87
C GLU A 26 -25.98 25.06 -12.15
N PHE A 27 -27.05 24.35 -11.90
CA PHE A 27 -26.98 22.96 -11.50
C PHE A 27 -26.94 22.01 -12.68
N GLN A 28 -26.27 20.88 -12.50
CA GLN A 28 -26.23 19.79 -13.46
C GLN A 28 -26.71 18.50 -12.82
N ARG A 29 -27.49 17.71 -13.54
CA ARG A 29 -27.89 16.38 -13.12
C ARG A 29 -27.91 15.39 -14.27
N ILE A 30 -27.76 14.13 -13.92
CA ILE A 30 -27.83 13.04 -14.90
C ILE A 30 -29.29 12.76 -15.24
N PHE A 31 -29.58 12.47 -16.52
CA PHE A 31 -30.87 12.03 -16.94
C PHE A 31 -31.33 10.78 -16.18
N GLY A 32 -32.55 10.76 -15.69
CA GLY A 32 -33.11 9.68 -14.88
C GLY A 32 -32.71 9.69 -13.40
N MET A 33 -31.86 10.63 -12.95
CA MET A 33 -31.49 10.78 -11.57
C MET A 33 -31.83 12.13 -10.99
N GLY A 34 -32.18 12.16 -9.69
CA GLY A 34 -32.43 13.40 -8.95
C GLY A 34 -33.69 14.17 -9.31
N ASP A 35 -34.58 13.66 -10.15
CA ASP A 35 -35.81 14.38 -10.58
C ASP A 35 -36.64 14.88 -9.40
N LEU A 36 -36.87 14.01 -8.42
CA LEU A 36 -37.68 14.36 -7.25
C LEU A 36 -36.99 15.43 -6.40
N THR A 37 -35.68 15.31 -6.20
CA THR A 37 -34.88 16.24 -5.42
C THR A 37 -34.91 17.63 -6.05
N TYR A 38 -34.64 17.75 -7.34
CA TYR A 38 -34.66 19.01 -8.05
C TYR A 38 -36.04 19.63 -8.18
N ARG A 39 -37.06 18.79 -8.37
CA ARG A 39 -38.46 19.25 -8.39
C ARG A 39 -38.89 19.84 -7.03
N ASN A 40 -38.46 19.21 -5.94
CA ASN A 40 -38.76 19.72 -4.60
C ASN A 40 -37.90 20.96 -4.28
N ALA A 41 -36.64 21.01 -4.66
CA ALA A 41 -35.80 22.19 -4.48
C ALA A 41 -36.45 23.42 -5.20
N LYS A 42 -36.93 23.28 -6.44
CA LYS A 42 -37.63 24.33 -7.16
C LYS A 42 -38.94 24.81 -6.48
N LYS A 43 -39.53 23.98 -5.63
CA LYS A 43 -40.69 24.42 -4.84
C LYS A 43 -40.32 25.21 -3.59
N VAL A 44 -39.13 24.90 -3.04
CA VAL A 44 -38.61 25.54 -1.81
C VAL A 44 -37.98 26.89 -2.14
N TYR A 45 -37.18 26.94 -3.21
CA TYR A 45 -36.44 28.14 -3.61
C TYR A 45 -37.14 28.81 -4.77
N LYS A 46 -37.64 30.05 -4.56
CA LYS A 46 -38.40 30.81 -5.54
C LYS A 46 -37.58 31.14 -6.79
N ASP A 47 -36.30 31.50 -6.59
CA ASP A 47 -35.37 31.91 -7.65
C ASP A 47 -34.33 30.78 -7.89
N PHE A 48 -34.80 29.56 -8.18
CA PHE A 48 -33.92 28.42 -8.38
C PHE A 48 -33.19 28.52 -9.73
N PRO A 49 -31.86 28.36 -9.74
CA PRO A 49 -31.04 28.54 -10.94
C PRO A 49 -31.33 27.51 -12.04
N LEU A 50 -30.81 27.79 -13.24
CA LEU A 50 -30.91 26.87 -14.38
C LEU A 50 -30.41 25.47 -13.97
N THR A 51 -31.18 24.47 -14.35
CA THR A 51 -30.78 23.07 -14.16
C THR A 51 -30.60 22.42 -15.52
N ARG A 52 -29.36 22.05 -15.83
CA ARG A 52 -29.02 21.33 -17.05
C ARG A 52 -29.05 19.83 -16.79
N VAL A 53 -29.75 19.12 -17.71
CA VAL A 53 -29.82 17.65 -17.65
C VAL A 53 -28.91 17.09 -18.74
N TYR A 54 -27.97 16.21 -18.38
CA TYR A 54 -27.11 15.57 -19.34
C TYR A 54 -27.31 14.05 -19.36
N ALA A 55 -27.10 13.45 -20.52
CA ALA A 55 -27.11 12.01 -20.71
C ALA A 55 -25.93 11.59 -21.57
N PRO A 56 -25.30 10.46 -21.29
CA PRO A 56 -24.32 9.91 -22.20
C PRO A 56 -24.99 9.43 -23.48
N VAL A 57 -24.30 9.61 -24.61
CA VAL A 57 -24.72 9.15 -25.93
C VAL A 57 -23.71 8.17 -26.47
N GLY A 58 -24.15 7.02 -26.94
CA GLY A 58 -23.26 5.99 -27.46
C GLY A 58 -23.96 4.66 -27.71
N SER A 59 -23.23 3.67 -28.17
CA SER A 59 -23.73 2.32 -28.36
C SER A 59 -23.99 1.62 -27.01
N LYS A 60 -24.78 0.56 -27.00
CA LYS A 60 -25.01 -0.26 -25.80
C LYS A 60 -23.70 -0.73 -25.13
N LYS A 61 -22.70 -1.10 -25.94
CA LYS A 61 -21.39 -1.57 -25.47
C LYS A 61 -20.62 -0.48 -24.73
N GLU A 62 -20.69 0.76 -25.21
CA GLU A 62 -20.01 1.91 -24.59
C GLU A 62 -20.76 2.42 -23.35
N LEU A 63 -22.10 2.38 -23.37
CA LEU A 63 -22.91 2.87 -22.27
C LEU A 63 -23.02 1.92 -21.10
N LEU A 64 -22.83 0.61 -21.30
CA LEU A 64 -22.98 -0.38 -20.24
C LEU A 64 -22.04 -0.12 -19.04
N PRO A 65 -20.74 0.12 -19.21
CA PRO A 65 -19.85 0.44 -18.07
C PRO A 65 -20.26 1.73 -17.34
N TYR A 66 -20.78 2.72 -18.06
CA TYR A 66 -21.29 3.94 -17.46
C TYR A 66 -22.51 3.68 -16.58
N LEU A 67 -23.48 2.92 -17.07
CA LEU A 67 -24.70 2.58 -16.33
C LEU A 67 -24.42 1.72 -15.10
N VAL A 68 -23.54 0.74 -15.22
CA VAL A 68 -23.12 -0.10 -14.08
C VAL A 68 -22.52 0.75 -12.96
N ARG A 69 -21.62 1.69 -13.28
CA ARG A 69 -21.07 2.58 -12.25
C ARG A 69 -22.16 3.44 -11.59
N ARG A 70 -23.15 3.90 -12.34
CA ARG A 70 -24.27 4.67 -11.76
C ARG A 70 -25.14 3.83 -10.84
N LEU A 71 -25.41 2.58 -11.19
CA LEU A 71 -26.14 1.65 -10.34
C LEU A 71 -25.40 1.34 -9.05
N LEU A 72 -24.08 1.09 -9.14
CA LEU A 72 -23.25 0.84 -7.97
C LEU A 72 -23.17 2.07 -7.05
N GLU A 73 -23.03 3.26 -7.61
CA GLU A 73 -23.02 4.52 -6.86
C GLU A 73 -24.31 4.73 -6.08
N ASN A 74 -25.47 4.50 -6.72
CA ASN A 74 -26.77 4.65 -6.07
C ASN A 74 -27.06 3.55 -5.05
N GLY A 75 -26.55 2.34 -5.28
CA GLY A 75 -26.72 1.19 -4.39
C GLY A 75 -25.81 1.21 -3.17
N ALA A 76 -24.81 2.06 -3.13
CA ALA A 76 -23.91 2.13 -1.97
C ALA A 76 -24.65 2.59 -0.71
N ASN A 77 -24.46 1.89 0.41
CA ASN A 77 -25.09 2.23 1.70
C ASN A 77 -24.77 3.65 2.19
N SER A 78 -23.61 4.20 1.78
CA SER A 78 -23.19 5.56 2.08
C SER A 78 -23.84 6.62 1.18
N SER A 79 -24.50 6.23 0.08
CA SER A 79 -25.09 7.19 -0.86
C SER A 79 -26.24 7.96 -0.22
N PHE A 80 -26.36 9.24 -0.57
CA PHE A 80 -27.47 10.09 -0.14
C PHE A 80 -28.81 9.48 -0.55
N VAL A 81 -28.91 8.93 -1.77
CA VAL A 81 -30.14 8.34 -2.30
C VAL A 81 -30.59 7.15 -1.46
N ASN A 82 -29.66 6.26 -1.10
CA ASN A 82 -29.97 5.10 -0.26
C ASN A 82 -30.42 5.53 1.12
N LYS A 83 -29.72 6.46 1.76
CA LYS A 83 -30.08 7.01 3.07
C LYS A 83 -31.44 7.71 3.06
N TYR A 84 -31.70 8.50 2.01
CA TYR A 84 -32.95 9.23 1.85
C TYR A 84 -34.18 8.31 1.64
N LEU A 85 -34.00 7.20 0.93
CA LEU A 85 -35.05 6.23 0.66
C LEU A 85 -35.26 5.24 1.83
N SER A 86 -34.32 5.15 2.75
CA SER A 86 -34.43 4.29 3.93
C SER A 86 -35.40 4.90 4.94
N LYS A 87 -36.44 4.16 5.28
CA LYS A 87 -37.40 4.54 6.34
C LYS A 87 -36.80 4.41 7.76
N GLU A 88 -35.66 3.76 7.87
CA GLU A 88 -34.99 3.47 9.16
C GLU A 88 -34.04 4.57 9.59
N ILE A 89 -33.60 5.44 8.65
CA ILE A 89 -32.67 6.52 8.93
C ILE A 89 -33.43 7.83 9.18
N PRO A 90 -33.30 8.42 10.38
CA PRO A 90 -33.92 9.71 10.70
C PRO A 90 -33.38 10.82 9.78
N VAL A 91 -34.23 11.76 9.41
CA VAL A 91 -33.85 12.93 8.58
C VAL A 91 -32.69 13.70 9.24
N SER A 92 -32.68 13.83 10.56
CA SER A 92 -31.59 14.45 11.33
C SER A 92 -30.21 13.85 11.04
N ASP A 93 -30.16 12.56 10.75
CA ASP A 93 -28.90 11.88 10.44
C ASP A 93 -28.45 12.09 8.99
N VAL A 94 -29.42 12.29 8.09
CA VAL A 94 -29.14 12.58 6.67
C VAL A 94 -28.64 14.01 6.48
N VAL A 95 -29.09 14.96 7.32
CA VAL A 95 -28.75 16.39 7.21
C VAL A 95 -27.68 16.85 8.20
N LYS A 96 -26.97 15.93 8.85
CA LYS A 96 -25.84 16.26 9.74
C LYS A 96 -24.81 17.12 9.02
N ASN A 97 -24.27 18.11 9.73
CA ASN A 97 -23.20 18.93 9.20
C ASN A 97 -21.93 18.06 8.98
N PRO A 98 -21.46 17.93 7.73
CA PRO A 98 -20.32 17.09 7.42
C PRO A 98 -19.01 17.60 8.06
N ILE A 99 -18.87 18.93 8.24
CA ILE A 99 -17.68 19.53 8.87
C ILE A 99 -17.63 19.16 10.36
N GLU A 100 -18.75 19.30 11.08
CA GLU A 100 -18.82 18.89 12.48
C GLU A 100 -18.58 17.38 12.65
N THR A 101 -19.12 16.59 11.73
CA THR A 101 -18.93 15.13 11.75
C THR A 101 -17.47 14.78 11.51
N ALA A 102 -16.81 15.43 10.55
CA ALA A 102 -15.39 15.24 10.26
C ALA A 102 -14.53 15.68 11.46
N SER A 103 -14.79 16.86 12.05
CA SER A 103 -14.06 17.33 13.24
C SER A 103 -14.17 16.38 14.40
N LYS A 104 -15.38 15.89 14.73
CA LYS A 104 -15.59 14.91 15.79
C LYS A 104 -14.89 13.59 15.51
N ASN A 105 -14.83 13.17 14.26
CA ASN A 105 -14.12 11.94 13.87
C ASN A 105 -12.60 12.12 13.96
N LEU A 106 -12.07 13.28 13.60
CA LEU A 106 -10.66 13.62 13.76
C LEU A 106 -10.24 13.64 15.24
N GLU A 107 -11.02 14.30 16.10
CA GLU A 107 -10.77 14.34 17.56
C GLU A 107 -10.73 12.93 18.17
N LYS A 108 -11.66 12.06 17.77
CA LYS A 108 -11.78 10.70 18.28
C LYS A 108 -10.86 9.71 17.56
N ARG A 109 -10.17 10.11 16.50
CA ARG A 109 -9.44 9.22 15.57
C ARG A 109 -10.28 8.03 15.06
N ASN A 110 -11.60 8.18 15.04
CA ASN A 110 -12.53 7.11 14.67
C ASN A 110 -12.52 6.78 13.16
N PHE A 111 -12.05 7.68 12.33
CA PHE A 111 -11.93 7.44 10.89
C PHE A 111 -10.97 6.27 10.58
N LEU A 112 -9.94 6.03 11.42
CA LEU A 112 -9.00 4.92 11.27
C LEU A 112 -9.65 3.54 11.46
N LYS A 113 -10.83 3.46 12.10
CA LYS A 113 -11.58 2.21 12.23
C LYS A 113 -12.38 1.86 10.99
N ILE A 114 -12.76 2.87 10.19
CA ILE A 114 -13.58 2.69 8.98
C ILE A 114 -12.69 2.48 7.75
N VAL A 115 -11.60 3.23 7.67
CA VAL A 115 -10.60 3.14 6.59
C VAL A 115 -9.24 2.90 7.24
N PRO A 116 -8.78 1.66 7.33
CA PRO A 116 -7.48 1.36 7.91
C PRO A 116 -6.36 2.01 7.07
N ARG A 117 -5.29 2.44 7.74
CA ARG A 117 -4.08 2.85 7.03
C ARG A 117 -3.47 1.63 6.32
N PRO A 118 -2.64 1.82 5.29
CA PRO A 118 -1.98 0.70 4.59
C PRO A 118 -1.28 -0.29 5.54
N MET A 119 -0.66 0.22 6.61
CA MET A 119 0.01 -0.61 7.63
C MET A 119 -0.95 -1.41 8.53
N ASP A 120 -2.22 -1.02 8.62
CA ASP A 120 -3.24 -1.61 9.49
C ASP A 120 -4.27 -2.46 8.74
N ILE A 121 -4.00 -2.83 7.46
CA ILE A 121 -4.94 -3.57 6.60
C ILE A 121 -5.21 -4.98 7.16
N PHE A 122 -4.20 -5.62 7.71
CA PHE A 122 -4.30 -6.97 8.27
C PHE A 122 -4.41 -6.91 9.79
N SER A 123 -5.30 -7.73 10.36
CA SER A 123 -5.52 -7.79 11.81
C SER A 123 -4.47 -8.61 12.56
N ASN A 124 -3.71 -9.43 11.86
CA ASN A 124 -2.80 -10.44 12.40
C ASN A 124 -1.32 -10.23 12.04
N ARG A 125 -1.01 -9.18 11.28
CA ARG A 125 0.37 -8.77 10.97
C ARG A 125 0.43 -7.31 10.61
N ASP A 126 1.59 -6.72 10.77
CA ASP A 126 1.88 -5.38 10.25
C ASP A 126 2.11 -5.43 8.73
N ASN A 127 1.71 -4.37 8.05
CA ASN A 127 2.01 -4.13 6.65
C ASN A 127 2.98 -2.95 6.51
N SER A 128 3.73 -2.89 5.44
CA SER A 128 4.69 -1.80 5.18
C SER A 128 4.00 -0.44 5.07
N LYS A 129 4.67 0.62 5.52
CA LYS A 129 4.10 1.98 5.56
C LYS A 129 3.81 2.53 4.16
N GLY A 130 4.65 2.26 3.18
CA GLY A 130 4.61 2.89 1.87
C GLY A 130 5.05 4.37 1.90
N PHE A 131 5.17 4.97 0.71
CA PHE A 131 5.53 6.37 0.52
C PHE A 131 4.41 7.11 -0.20
N ASP A 132 4.01 8.28 0.30
CA ASP A 132 2.99 9.09 -0.35
C ASP A 132 3.62 10.09 -1.34
N PHE A 133 3.62 9.72 -2.62
CA PHE A 133 4.08 10.62 -3.69
C PHE A 133 3.12 11.79 -3.97
N GLY A 134 2.02 11.92 -3.25
CA GLY A 134 1.12 13.07 -3.28
C GLY A 134 1.48 14.13 -2.23
N ASP A 135 2.28 13.77 -1.22
CA ASP A 135 2.73 14.69 -0.19
C ASP A 135 4.04 15.38 -0.61
N LEU A 136 3.96 16.71 -0.78
CA LEU A 136 5.12 17.51 -1.21
C LEU A 136 6.20 17.64 -0.12
N GLU A 137 5.85 17.51 1.15
CA GLU A 137 6.82 17.56 2.25
C GLU A 137 7.63 16.26 2.27
N ASP A 138 6.96 15.11 2.18
CA ASP A 138 7.59 13.79 2.06
C ASP A 138 8.54 13.72 0.86
N ILE A 139 8.11 14.25 -0.31
CA ILE A 139 8.96 14.29 -1.52
C ILE A 139 10.22 15.13 -1.29
N LYS A 140 10.10 16.31 -0.68
CA LYS A 140 11.27 17.18 -0.41
C LYS A 140 12.24 16.54 0.57
N GLU A 141 11.73 15.87 1.60
CA GLU A 141 12.55 15.12 2.55
C GLU A 141 13.32 14.01 1.84
N LEU A 142 12.64 13.20 1.02
CA LEU A 142 13.27 12.13 0.23
C LEU A 142 14.34 12.69 -0.70
N GLU A 143 14.06 13.78 -1.43
CA GLU A 143 15.04 14.41 -2.31
C GLU A 143 16.31 14.86 -1.56
N ASN A 144 16.15 15.44 -0.37
CA ASN A 144 17.28 15.87 0.45
C ASN A 144 18.10 14.66 0.94
N ASN A 145 17.44 13.64 1.47
CA ASN A 145 18.09 12.41 1.92
C ASN A 145 18.84 11.71 0.77
N MET A 146 18.26 11.69 -0.42
CA MET A 146 18.92 11.12 -1.61
C MET A 146 20.11 11.97 -2.08
N LYS A 147 20.07 13.29 -1.96
CA LYS A 147 21.20 14.18 -2.27
C LYS A 147 22.38 13.93 -1.32
N ASP A 148 22.10 13.76 -0.04
CA ASP A 148 23.13 13.47 0.96
C ASP A 148 23.84 12.13 0.68
N LEU A 149 23.08 11.14 0.19
CA LEU A 149 23.62 9.84 -0.22
C LEU A 149 24.48 9.89 -1.50
N HIS A 150 24.36 10.96 -2.29
CA HIS A 150 25.08 11.08 -3.57
C HIS A 150 26.58 11.04 -3.45
N ASN A 151 27.13 11.51 -2.33
CA ASN A 151 28.56 11.55 -2.07
C ASN A 151 29.08 10.33 -1.29
N ASN A 152 28.19 9.38 -0.98
CA ASN A 152 28.58 8.18 -0.26
C ASN A 152 29.21 7.17 -1.22
N GLU A 153 30.33 6.58 -0.81
CA GLU A 153 30.92 5.42 -1.49
C GLU A 153 30.27 4.14 -0.94
N PHE A 154 29.46 3.49 -1.76
CA PHE A 154 28.88 2.20 -1.39
C PHE A 154 29.84 1.07 -1.72
N LYS A 155 30.05 0.16 -0.75
CA LYS A 155 30.85 -1.06 -0.92
C LYS A 155 30.05 -2.27 -0.51
N ALA A 156 30.13 -3.31 -1.31
CA ALA A 156 29.57 -4.61 -1.00
C ALA A 156 30.57 -5.71 -1.35
N CYS A 157 30.55 -6.79 -0.59
CA CYS A 157 31.34 -7.96 -0.88
C CYS A 157 30.56 -9.23 -0.52
N SER A 158 31.12 -10.39 -0.86
CA SER A 158 30.58 -11.68 -0.41
C SER A 158 30.69 -11.79 1.11
N ILE A 159 29.64 -12.27 1.75
CA ILE A 159 29.58 -12.50 3.19
C ILE A 159 29.49 -14.00 3.43
N ILE A 160 30.36 -14.55 4.27
CA ILE A 160 30.42 -15.96 4.65
C ILE A 160 30.51 -16.05 6.17
N ASP A 161 29.57 -16.78 6.76
CA ASP A 161 29.48 -16.93 8.23
C ASP A 161 29.45 -15.57 8.97
N GLY A 162 28.78 -14.57 8.36
CA GLY A 162 28.67 -13.22 8.90
C GLY A 162 29.94 -12.36 8.75
N LEU A 163 30.97 -12.84 8.05
CA LEU A 163 32.24 -12.11 7.83
C LEU A 163 32.31 -11.62 6.38
N ASP A 164 32.73 -10.38 6.20
CA ASP A 164 33.03 -9.81 4.91
C ASP A 164 34.26 -10.45 4.29
N ILE A 165 34.12 -10.93 3.06
CA ILE A 165 35.20 -11.58 2.30
C ILE A 165 35.49 -10.77 1.04
N PRO A 166 36.18 -9.64 1.15
CA PRO A 166 36.52 -8.85 -0.02
C PRO A 166 37.65 -9.52 -0.82
N GLU A 167 37.53 -9.44 -2.14
CA GLU A 167 38.61 -9.75 -3.10
C GLU A 167 38.84 -8.50 -4.00
N GLU A 168 39.01 -8.66 -5.30
CA GLU A 168 39.14 -7.54 -6.21
C GLU A 168 37.78 -6.82 -6.38
N TYR A 169 37.79 -5.50 -6.29
CA TYR A 169 36.58 -4.69 -6.42
C TYR A 169 36.34 -4.24 -7.85
N GLU A 170 35.12 -4.46 -8.33
CA GLU A 170 34.60 -3.90 -9.57
C GLU A 170 33.83 -2.61 -9.30
N ILE A 171 34.08 -1.58 -10.10
CA ILE A 171 33.32 -0.33 -10.04
C ILE A 171 31.94 -0.54 -10.65
N LYS A 172 30.89 -0.14 -9.95
CA LYS A 172 29.53 -0.12 -10.45
C LYS A 172 29.12 1.32 -10.81
N LYS A 173 28.48 1.47 -11.96
CA LYS A 173 28.05 2.76 -12.52
C LYS A 173 26.56 2.77 -12.76
N THR A 174 25.95 3.97 -12.79
CA THR A 174 24.53 4.09 -13.06
C THR A 174 24.21 3.68 -14.50
N PRO A 175 23.11 2.98 -14.77
CA PRO A 175 22.73 2.56 -16.11
C PRO A 175 22.31 3.73 -17.01
N PHE A 176 21.87 4.86 -16.46
CA PHE A 176 21.48 6.05 -17.20
C PHE A 176 22.64 7.04 -17.44
N ASP A 177 23.72 6.92 -16.68
CA ASP A 177 24.96 7.68 -16.86
C ASP A 177 26.17 6.79 -16.55
N ASN A 178 26.70 6.14 -17.57
CA ASN A 178 27.84 5.23 -17.47
C ASN A 178 29.17 5.89 -17.00
N LYS A 179 29.18 7.20 -16.79
CA LYS A 179 30.34 7.92 -16.25
C LYS A 179 30.28 8.02 -14.71
N ARG A 180 29.06 8.02 -14.16
CA ARG A 180 28.85 8.20 -12.72
C ARG A 180 29.01 6.89 -11.97
N GLU A 181 29.98 6.85 -11.05
CA GLU A 181 30.20 5.73 -10.14
C GLU A 181 29.20 5.77 -8.99
N ILE A 182 28.64 4.62 -8.63
CA ILE A 182 27.73 4.44 -7.49
C ILE A 182 28.50 3.85 -6.31
N GLY A 183 29.39 2.91 -6.59
CA GLY A 183 30.11 2.17 -5.58
C GLY A 183 30.93 1.03 -6.17
N LYS A 184 31.35 0.11 -5.31
CA LYS A 184 32.21 -1.01 -5.69
C LYS A 184 31.67 -2.31 -5.13
N VAL A 185 31.73 -3.38 -5.90
CA VAL A 185 31.31 -4.71 -5.49
C VAL A 185 32.45 -5.69 -5.65
N SER A 186 32.67 -6.54 -4.67
CA SER A 186 33.66 -7.62 -4.72
C SER A 186 32.93 -8.96 -4.68
N TYR A 187 33.23 -9.82 -5.63
CA TYR A 187 32.67 -11.17 -5.69
C TYR A 187 33.75 -12.18 -5.27
N ILE A 188 33.34 -13.21 -4.54
CA ILE A 188 34.22 -14.33 -4.23
C ILE A 188 34.63 -15.06 -5.51
N SER A 189 35.91 -15.40 -5.61
CA SER A 189 36.43 -16.18 -6.75
C SER A 189 35.90 -17.63 -6.71
N THR A 190 35.77 -18.23 -7.89
CA THR A 190 35.34 -19.62 -8.03
C THR A 190 36.23 -20.61 -7.26
N ASN A 191 37.55 -20.33 -7.21
CA ASN A 191 38.49 -21.18 -6.51
C ASN A 191 38.26 -21.14 -4.99
N LYS A 192 38.05 -19.95 -4.44
CA LYS A 192 37.76 -19.78 -3.02
C LYS A 192 36.37 -20.36 -2.67
N LEU A 193 35.35 -20.15 -3.53
CA LEU A 193 34.03 -20.74 -3.36
C LEU A 193 34.08 -22.29 -3.29
N LYS A 194 34.89 -22.93 -4.14
CA LYS A 194 35.06 -24.39 -4.13
C LYS A 194 35.78 -24.91 -2.85
N SER A 195 36.55 -24.08 -2.16
CA SER A 195 37.21 -24.44 -0.91
C SER A 195 36.31 -24.32 0.32
N LEU A 196 35.14 -23.75 0.18
CA LEU A 196 34.19 -23.63 1.28
C LEU A 196 33.40 -24.91 1.46
N ASP A 197 33.21 -25.29 2.72
CA ASP A 197 32.25 -26.36 3.05
C ASP A 197 30.83 -25.77 3.08
N LEU A 198 30.19 -25.74 1.90
CA LEU A 198 28.81 -25.27 1.76
C LEU A 198 27.78 -26.24 2.35
N TYR A 199 28.21 -27.40 2.79
CA TYR A 199 27.35 -28.44 3.39
C TYR A 199 27.46 -28.44 4.92
N SER A 200 28.48 -27.80 5.50
CA SER A 200 28.47 -27.61 6.94
C SER A 200 27.34 -26.68 7.32
N SER A 201 26.32 -27.21 7.95
CA SER A 201 25.28 -26.40 8.52
C SER A 201 25.78 -25.81 9.82
N ASP A 202 25.90 -24.47 9.89
CA ASP A 202 25.92 -23.82 11.19
C ASP A 202 24.62 -24.18 11.92
N SER A 203 24.76 -25.00 12.96
CA SER A 203 23.62 -25.42 13.77
C SER A 203 22.97 -24.29 14.54
N SER A 204 23.66 -23.15 14.70
CA SER A 204 23.20 -22.03 15.51
C SER A 204 21.80 -21.52 15.10
N TRP A 205 21.53 -21.36 13.78
CA TRP A 205 20.20 -20.97 13.31
C TRP A 205 19.16 -22.08 13.54
N LEU A 206 19.53 -23.33 13.34
CA LEU A 206 18.62 -24.48 13.54
C LEU A 206 18.23 -24.65 15.00
N GLU A 207 19.14 -24.38 15.93
CA GLU A 207 18.92 -24.47 17.39
C GLU A 207 18.03 -23.35 17.94
N LEU A 208 17.89 -22.24 17.22
CA LEU A 208 17.00 -21.17 17.62
C LEU A 208 15.55 -21.63 17.61
N ASN A 209 14.81 -21.33 18.68
CA ASN A 209 13.36 -21.50 18.66
C ASN A 209 12.69 -20.51 17.71
N LEU A 210 11.50 -20.85 17.24
CA LEU A 210 10.74 -20.06 16.26
C LEU A 210 10.59 -18.59 16.67
N SER A 211 10.26 -18.33 17.94
CA SER A 211 10.06 -16.96 18.43
C SER A 211 11.33 -16.09 18.32
N LYS A 212 12.53 -16.69 18.49
CA LYS A 212 13.78 -15.97 18.30
C LYS A 212 14.05 -15.68 16.83
N LYS A 213 13.76 -16.65 15.94
CA LYS A 213 13.89 -16.48 14.47
C LYS A 213 13.01 -15.33 14.00
N ILE A 214 11.73 -15.33 14.39
CA ILE A 214 10.77 -14.27 14.07
C ILE A 214 11.26 -12.90 14.60
N LYS A 215 11.77 -12.84 15.82
CA LYS A 215 12.32 -11.57 16.35
C LYS A 215 13.50 -11.03 15.54
N ILE A 216 14.36 -11.91 15.02
CA ILE A 216 15.47 -11.51 14.15
C ILE A 216 14.93 -10.96 12.84
N LEU A 217 14.02 -11.67 12.17
CA LEU A 217 13.43 -11.25 10.90
C LEU A 217 12.65 -9.94 11.05
N ASN A 218 11.87 -9.77 12.11
CA ASN A 218 11.17 -8.53 12.37
C ASN A 218 12.12 -7.33 12.56
N LYS A 219 13.31 -7.55 13.18
CA LYS A 219 14.33 -6.51 13.23
C LYS A 219 14.85 -6.15 11.84
N VAL A 220 15.05 -7.14 10.96
CA VAL A 220 15.45 -6.89 9.58
C VAL A 220 14.40 -6.05 8.85
N ALA A 221 13.11 -6.34 9.01
CA ALA A 221 12.02 -5.55 8.44
C ALA A 221 12.05 -4.09 8.93
N ILE A 222 12.29 -3.88 10.22
CA ILE A 222 12.43 -2.54 10.81
C ILE A 222 13.66 -1.82 10.24
N GLU A 223 14.80 -2.49 10.12
CA GLU A 223 16.02 -1.89 9.55
C GLU A 223 15.85 -1.55 8.06
N ILE A 224 15.14 -2.36 7.29
CA ILE A 224 14.77 -2.03 5.91
C ILE A 224 13.92 -0.76 5.88
N GLN A 225 12.91 -0.66 6.73
CA GLN A 225 12.05 0.54 6.81
C GLN A 225 12.83 1.78 7.23
N ASN A 226 13.72 1.68 8.21
CA ASN A 226 14.54 2.79 8.69
C ASN A 226 15.55 3.28 7.65
N ASN A 227 16.02 2.40 6.78
CA ASN A 227 16.95 2.71 5.70
C ASN A 227 16.26 2.84 4.33
N ARG A 228 14.95 3.06 4.28
CA ARG A 228 14.14 3.14 3.06
C ARG A 228 14.78 4.02 1.98
N ASP A 229 15.17 5.24 2.33
CA ASP A 229 15.67 6.23 1.39
C ASP A 229 17.03 5.81 0.78
N LYS A 230 17.84 5.09 1.55
CA LYS A 230 19.08 4.47 1.07
C LYS A 230 18.79 3.35 0.05
N PHE A 231 17.79 2.53 0.31
CA PHE A 231 17.35 1.51 -0.66
C PHE A 231 16.75 2.14 -1.92
N PHE A 232 15.95 3.19 -1.78
CA PHE A 232 15.45 3.95 -2.94
C PHE A 232 16.60 4.50 -3.77
N TYR A 233 17.60 5.09 -3.12
CA TYR A 233 18.78 5.60 -3.81
C TYR A 233 19.50 4.50 -4.60
N LEU A 234 19.78 3.36 -3.98
CA LEU A 234 20.47 2.26 -4.63
C LEU A 234 19.65 1.63 -5.76
N LEU A 235 18.36 1.35 -5.53
CA LEU A 235 17.47 0.79 -6.54
C LEU A 235 17.31 1.72 -7.75
N ALA A 236 17.20 3.03 -7.53
CA ALA A 236 17.12 4.00 -8.62
C ALA A 236 18.44 4.12 -9.40
N ASN A 237 19.57 4.18 -8.71
CA ASN A 237 20.86 4.46 -9.35
C ASN A 237 21.58 3.21 -9.88
N GLU A 238 21.39 2.04 -9.26
CA GLU A 238 22.01 0.79 -9.68
C GLU A 238 21.10 -0.02 -10.62
N ALA A 239 19.83 -0.18 -10.26
CA ALA A 239 18.88 -0.95 -11.04
C ALA A 239 18.06 -0.10 -12.03
N GLY A 240 18.20 1.23 -12.02
CA GLY A 240 17.48 2.13 -12.92
C GLY A 240 15.98 2.21 -12.68
N LYS A 241 15.52 1.92 -11.49
CA LYS A 241 14.09 1.89 -11.14
C LYS A 241 13.51 3.29 -10.95
N THR A 242 12.22 3.44 -11.27
CA THR A 242 11.46 4.64 -10.86
C THR A 242 11.25 4.65 -9.35
N LEU A 243 11.03 5.82 -8.74
CA LEU A 243 10.80 5.90 -7.28
C LEU A 243 9.56 5.12 -6.85
N LYS A 244 8.53 5.03 -7.69
CA LYS A 244 7.36 4.18 -7.41
C LYS A 244 7.69 2.70 -7.38
N ASP A 245 8.55 2.25 -8.29
CA ASP A 245 9.01 0.86 -8.32
C ASP A 245 9.97 0.58 -7.14
N CYS A 246 10.76 1.57 -6.71
CA CYS A 246 11.58 1.47 -5.51
C CYS A 246 10.72 1.30 -4.25
N ASP A 247 9.65 2.10 -4.11
CA ASP A 247 8.71 1.97 -2.99
C ASP A 247 8.04 0.59 -3.00
N ALA A 248 7.55 0.16 -4.16
CA ALA A 248 6.92 -1.15 -4.29
C ALA A 248 7.87 -2.27 -3.85
N GLU A 249 9.13 -2.22 -4.24
CA GLU A 249 10.12 -3.25 -3.93
C GLU A 249 10.53 -3.26 -2.46
N VAL A 250 10.72 -2.08 -1.85
CA VAL A 250 11.01 -1.99 -0.41
C VAL A 250 9.81 -2.47 0.41
N ARG A 251 8.60 -2.07 0.04
CA ARG A 251 7.37 -2.53 0.69
C ARG A 251 7.19 -4.03 0.59
N GLU A 252 7.34 -4.59 -0.60
CA GLU A 252 7.22 -6.03 -0.84
C GLU A 252 8.23 -6.82 -0.01
N SER A 253 9.46 -6.32 0.12
CA SER A 253 10.49 -6.93 0.99
C SER A 253 10.05 -7.02 2.45
N ILE A 254 9.54 -5.91 2.99
CA ILE A 254 9.04 -5.85 4.38
C ILE A 254 7.83 -6.78 4.55
N ASP A 255 6.91 -6.73 3.60
CA ASP A 255 5.67 -7.51 3.65
C ASP A 255 5.93 -9.01 3.51
N PHE A 256 6.94 -9.45 2.75
CA PHE A 256 7.38 -10.84 2.72
C PHE A 256 7.86 -11.31 4.08
N ILE A 257 8.72 -10.53 4.75
CA ILE A 257 9.19 -10.89 6.10
C ILE A 257 8.01 -11.04 7.06
N ASN A 258 7.13 -10.04 7.11
CA ASN A 258 5.98 -10.04 8.01
C ASN A 258 5.02 -11.21 7.71
N TYR A 259 4.79 -11.48 6.43
CA TYR A 259 3.94 -12.59 5.98
C TYR A 259 4.53 -13.95 6.39
N TYR A 260 5.82 -14.19 6.09
CA TYR A 260 6.44 -15.47 6.39
C TYR A 260 6.64 -15.69 7.89
N CYS A 261 6.91 -14.63 8.67
CA CYS A 261 6.91 -14.72 10.12
C CYS A 261 5.55 -15.19 10.67
N GLN A 262 4.45 -14.62 10.18
CA GLN A 262 3.10 -15.05 10.55
C GLN A 262 2.82 -16.49 10.11
N GLN A 263 3.14 -16.83 8.85
CA GLN A 263 2.93 -18.20 8.34
C GLN A 263 3.76 -19.23 9.10
N ALA A 264 4.97 -18.87 9.52
CA ALA A 264 5.82 -19.76 10.32
C ALA A 264 5.19 -20.09 11.69
N GLU A 265 4.53 -19.11 12.34
CA GLU A 265 3.79 -19.37 13.59
C GLU A 265 2.67 -20.39 13.40
N GLU A 266 1.98 -20.34 12.27
CA GLU A 266 0.89 -21.26 11.94
C GLU A 266 1.42 -22.65 11.54
N ILE A 267 2.43 -22.69 10.67
CA ILE A 267 2.94 -23.94 10.06
C ILE A 267 3.80 -24.74 11.04
N PHE A 268 4.66 -24.08 11.83
CA PHE A 268 5.58 -24.80 12.74
C PHE A 268 4.94 -25.11 14.11
N THR A 269 3.69 -24.68 14.34
CA THR A 269 2.94 -25.14 15.51
C THR A 269 2.56 -26.59 15.35
N LYS A 270 2.86 -27.39 16.39
CA LYS A 270 2.49 -28.80 16.43
C LYS A 270 0.97 -28.95 16.30
N ARG A 271 0.51 -29.59 15.23
CA ARG A 271 -0.91 -29.82 14.97
C ARG A 271 -1.27 -31.27 15.30
N GLU A 272 -2.19 -31.46 16.24
CA GLU A 272 -2.80 -32.75 16.51
C GLU A 272 -3.78 -33.13 15.38
N LEU A 273 -3.67 -34.32 14.88
CA LEU A 273 -4.56 -34.87 13.86
C LEU A 273 -5.49 -35.91 14.48
N GLU A 274 -6.67 -36.03 13.90
CA GLU A 274 -7.62 -37.07 14.30
C GLU A 274 -7.03 -38.47 14.02
N GLY A 275 -7.30 -39.38 14.92
CA GLY A 275 -6.84 -40.78 14.82
C GLY A 275 -7.77 -41.72 15.57
N PRO A 276 -7.55 -43.07 15.46
CA PRO A 276 -8.29 -44.07 16.22
C PRO A 276 -8.18 -43.84 17.73
N THR A 277 -9.16 -44.37 18.46
CA THR A 277 -9.19 -44.30 19.91
C THR A 277 -7.90 -44.85 20.55
N GLY A 278 -7.25 -44.04 21.35
CA GLY A 278 -6.02 -44.40 22.05
C GLY A 278 -4.74 -43.95 21.32
N GLU A 279 -4.83 -43.43 20.09
CA GLU A 279 -3.68 -42.86 19.35
C GLU A 279 -3.63 -41.32 19.46
N LYS A 280 -2.40 -40.81 19.43
CA LYS A 280 -2.15 -39.35 19.32
C LYS A 280 -1.26 -39.11 18.11
N ASN A 281 -1.85 -38.55 17.08
CA ASN A 281 -1.18 -38.27 15.80
C ASN A 281 -0.84 -36.79 15.70
N TYR A 282 0.34 -36.46 15.19
CA TYR A 282 0.79 -35.08 15.09
C TYR A 282 1.42 -34.83 13.71
N LEU A 283 1.08 -33.68 13.12
CA LEU A 283 1.80 -33.12 11.99
C LEU A 283 2.89 -32.18 12.48
N LEU A 284 4.11 -32.46 12.07
CA LEU A 284 5.30 -31.66 12.38
C LEU A 284 6.01 -31.30 11.08
N HIS A 285 6.64 -30.14 11.05
CA HIS A 285 7.52 -29.72 9.97
C HIS A 285 8.98 -29.71 10.47
N ALA A 286 9.88 -30.19 9.62
CA ALA A 286 11.31 -30.25 9.92
C ALA A 286 12.10 -29.50 8.83
N PRO A 287 13.24 -28.88 9.20
CA PRO A 287 14.14 -28.26 8.24
C PRO A 287 14.65 -29.25 7.20
N LYS A 288 14.76 -28.83 5.94
CA LYS A 288 15.31 -29.66 4.85
C LYS A 288 16.80 -29.42 4.57
N GLY A 289 17.45 -28.54 5.31
CA GLY A 289 18.86 -28.18 5.10
C GLY A 289 19.02 -26.87 4.35
N ASN A 290 20.12 -26.74 3.63
CA ASN A 290 20.50 -25.51 2.95
C ASN A 290 19.73 -25.31 1.64
N PHE A 291 19.36 -24.07 1.35
CA PHE A 291 18.70 -23.66 0.12
C PHE A 291 19.57 -22.66 -0.63
N LEU A 292 19.65 -22.83 -1.94
CA LEU A 292 20.23 -21.84 -2.84
C LEU A 292 19.12 -20.89 -3.29
N CYS A 293 19.21 -19.62 -2.88
CA CYS A 293 18.29 -18.57 -3.27
C CYS A 293 18.90 -17.74 -4.40
N ILE A 294 18.23 -17.68 -5.56
CA ILE A 294 18.69 -16.93 -6.73
C ILE A 294 17.59 -15.94 -7.10
N SER A 295 17.88 -14.65 -6.92
CA SER A 295 16.94 -13.58 -7.29
C SER A 295 17.21 -13.06 -8.71
N PRO A 296 16.17 -12.61 -9.43
CA PRO A 296 16.34 -11.97 -10.73
C PRO A 296 16.84 -10.54 -10.57
N TRP A 297 17.56 -10.04 -11.58
CA TRP A 297 18.12 -8.69 -11.59
C TRP A 297 17.09 -7.56 -11.54
N ASN A 298 15.86 -7.81 -12.03
CA ASN A 298 14.79 -6.81 -12.11
C ASN A 298 14.00 -6.66 -10.80
N PHE A 299 14.13 -7.61 -9.87
CA PHE A 299 13.64 -7.53 -8.48
C PHE A 299 14.76 -7.94 -7.53
N PRO A 300 15.82 -7.11 -7.43
CA PRO A 300 17.05 -7.53 -6.74
C PRO A 300 16.90 -7.62 -5.23
N MET A 301 15.93 -6.90 -4.65
CA MET A 301 15.71 -6.86 -3.21
C MET A 301 14.51 -7.71 -2.80
N ALA A 302 13.32 -7.46 -3.36
CA ALA A 302 12.08 -8.08 -2.89
C ALA A 302 12.08 -9.59 -3.04
N ILE A 303 12.41 -10.11 -4.22
CA ILE A 303 12.42 -11.57 -4.44
C ILE A 303 13.53 -12.23 -3.63
N PHE A 304 14.70 -11.59 -3.49
CA PHE A 304 15.77 -12.11 -2.64
C PHE A 304 15.32 -12.21 -1.17
N ILE A 305 14.76 -11.15 -0.62
CA ILE A 305 14.24 -11.13 0.75
C ILE A 305 13.12 -12.17 0.92
N GLY A 306 12.21 -12.28 -0.04
CA GLY A 306 11.15 -13.29 0.00
C GLY A 306 11.65 -14.73 -0.03
N GLN A 307 12.78 -15.00 -0.71
CA GLN A 307 13.38 -16.35 -0.76
C GLN A 307 14.11 -16.72 0.53
N ILE A 308 14.74 -15.75 1.20
CA ILE A 308 15.54 -16.01 2.41
C ILE A 308 14.73 -15.90 3.71
N SER A 309 13.52 -15.31 3.67
CA SER A 309 12.64 -15.18 4.84
C SER A 309 11.82 -16.42 5.07
#